data_4f7a81131acd4968e85820d7034bc698
#
_entry.id   4f7a81131acd4968e85820d7034bc698
#
_cell.length_a   1.000
_cell.length_b   1.000
_cell.length_c   1.000
_cell.angle_alpha   90.00
_cell.angle_beta   90.00
_cell.angle_gamma   90.00
#
_symmetry.space_group_name_H-M   'P 1'
#
loop_
_entity.id
_entity.type
_entity.pdbx_description
1 polymer ?
#
loop_
_entity_poly.entity_id
_entity_poly.type
_entity_poly.pdbx_seq_one_letter_code
_entity_poly.pdbx_strand_id
1 'polypeptide(L)'
;MDANEAIVLEFPLAEADFDTAGDAACRIKDTLKQIGVPSDVIRRVAISSYEAAMNVVIHACRGMMQATIYSDRTELLISDKGPGIADLDLALRRGYSTAPAKAREMGFGAGVGLTSIVNFPDECTIESVVGKGTDIHLVIHH
;
A
#
# COMPACT_ATOMS: atom_id res chain seq x y z
N MET A 1 -0.06 24.45 -6.33
CA MET A 1 0.19 23.89 -4.97
C MET A 1 1.63 24.17 -4.59
N ASP A 2 1.84 24.86 -3.49
CA ASP A 2 3.19 25.08 -2.97
C ASP A 2 3.77 23.78 -2.41
N ALA A 3 5.11 23.67 -2.38
CA ALA A 3 5.78 22.49 -1.84
C ALA A 3 5.45 22.20 -0.36
N ASN A 4 5.01 23.22 0.38
CA ASN A 4 4.59 23.10 1.78
C ASN A 4 3.10 22.77 1.95
N GLU A 5 2.32 22.83 0.88
CA GLU A 5 0.93 22.42 0.90
C GLU A 5 0.81 20.97 0.49
N ALA A 6 0.00 20.23 1.20
CA ALA A 6 -0.20 18.81 0.93
C ALA A 6 -1.68 18.46 0.98
N ILE A 7 -2.09 17.54 0.12
CA ILE A 7 -3.40 16.91 0.21
C ILE A 7 -3.24 15.63 0.99
N VAL A 8 -3.99 15.49 2.09
CA VAL A 8 -3.94 14.30 2.94
C VAL A 8 -5.24 13.52 2.80
N LEU A 9 -5.11 12.25 2.44
CA LEU A 9 -6.22 11.31 2.35
C LEU A 9 -5.98 10.17 3.33
N GLU A 10 -6.98 9.82 4.13
CA GLU A 10 -6.89 8.75 5.11
C GLU A 10 -7.93 7.68 4.83
N PHE A 11 -7.54 6.41 4.93
CA PHE A 11 -8.39 5.27 4.67
C PHE A 11 -8.25 4.24 5.77
N PRO A 12 -9.27 4.09 6.65
CA PRO A 12 -9.29 2.96 7.58
C PRO A 12 -9.41 1.64 6.82
N LEU A 13 -8.62 0.65 7.22
CA LEU A 13 -8.61 -0.67 6.59
C LEU A 13 -9.06 -1.71 7.60
N ALA A 14 -9.98 -2.59 7.18
CA ALA A 14 -10.54 -3.63 8.01
C ALA A 14 -10.30 -5.01 7.38
N GLU A 15 -10.27 -6.05 8.21
CA GLU A 15 -10.14 -7.43 7.77
C GLU A 15 -11.18 -7.78 6.72
N ALA A 16 -10.72 -8.37 5.62
CA ALA A 16 -11.54 -8.83 4.48
C ALA A 16 -12.36 -7.75 3.77
N ASP A 17 -12.10 -6.47 4.02
CA ASP A 17 -12.75 -5.37 3.31
C ASP A 17 -11.99 -5.03 2.02
N PHE A 18 -12.12 -5.89 1.03
CA PHE A 18 -11.42 -5.75 -0.26
C PHE A 18 -11.89 -4.54 -1.05
N ASP A 19 -13.15 -4.14 -0.89
CA ASP A 19 -13.72 -2.99 -1.60
C ASP A 19 -13.07 -1.68 -1.15
N THR A 20 -12.81 -1.52 0.14
CA THR A 20 -12.14 -0.34 0.68
C THR A 20 -10.74 -0.17 0.09
N ALA A 21 -9.98 -1.26 -0.08
CA ALA A 21 -8.65 -1.20 -0.67
C ALA A 21 -8.72 -0.68 -2.12
N GLY A 22 -9.66 -1.17 -2.92
CA GLY A 22 -9.87 -0.69 -4.29
C GLY A 22 -10.33 0.76 -4.34
N ASP A 23 -11.29 1.14 -3.49
CA ASP A 23 -11.80 2.50 -3.42
C ASP A 23 -10.71 3.51 -3.01
N ALA A 24 -9.86 3.14 -2.08
CA ALA A 24 -8.74 3.97 -1.65
C ALA A 24 -7.78 4.27 -2.81
N ALA A 25 -7.39 3.24 -3.55
CA ALA A 25 -6.52 3.39 -4.72
C ALA A 25 -7.17 4.28 -5.80
N CYS A 26 -8.46 4.11 -6.05
CA CYS A 26 -9.19 4.93 -7.01
C CYS A 26 -9.24 6.41 -6.59
N ARG A 27 -9.49 6.70 -5.32
CA ARG A 27 -9.52 8.08 -4.82
C ARG A 27 -8.17 8.76 -4.93
N ILE A 28 -7.10 8.06 -4.59
CA ILE A 28 -5.74 8.57 -4.74
C ILE A 28 -5.45 8.86 -6.22
N LYS A 29 -5.78 7.93 -7.09
CA LYS A 29 -5.61 8.07 -8.54
C LYS A 29 -6.36 9.30 -9.09
N ASP A 30 -7.63 9.46 -8.72
CA ASP A 30 -8.45 10.58 -9.18
C ASP A 30 -7.89 11.93 -8.71
N THR A 31 -7.43 12.00 -7.47
CA THR A 31 -6.80 13.21 -6.92
C THR A 31 -5.53 13.57 -7.69
N LEU A 32 -4.69 12.59 -7.99
CA LEU A 32 -3.47 12.82 -8.78
C LEU A 32 -3.77 13.30 -10.19
N LYS A 33 -4.83 12.77 -10.81
CA LYS A 33 -5.28 13.23 -12.12
C LYS A 33 -5.72 14.70 -12.10
N GLN A 34 -6.45 15.09 -11.07
CA GLN A 34 -6.96 16.45 -10.93
C GLN A 34 -5.84 17.50 -10.83
N ILE A 35 -4.72 17.14 -10.22
CA ILE A 35 -3.58 18.06 -10.09
C ILE A 35 -2.55 17.91 -11.21
N GLY A 36 -2.81 17.07 -12.21
CA GLY A 36 -2.00 16.98 -13.42
C GLY A 36 -0.73 16.14 -13.30
N VAL A 37 -0.67 15.20 -12.39
CA VAL A 37 0.46 14.28 -12.27
C VAL A 37 0.56 13.39 -13.51
N PRO A 38 1.78 13.10 -14.03
CA PRO A 38 1.95 12.23 -15.20
C PRO A 38 1.36 10.84 -15.00
N SER A 39 0.80 10.27 -16.06
CA SER A 39 0.06 8.99 -16.00
C SER A 39 0.89 7.80 -15.55
N ASP A 40 2.17 7.76 -15.87
CA ASP A 40 3.09 6.70 -15.42
C ASP A 40 3.32 6.76 -13.90
N VAL A 41 3.41 7.95 -13.34
CA VAL A 41 3.52 8.17 -11.89
C VAL A 41 2.21 7.76 -11.21
N ILE A 42 1.07 8.19 -11.75
CA ILE A 42 -0.26 7.81 -11.23
C ILE A 42 -0.40 6.29 -11.16
N ARG A 43 0.02 5.59 -12.20
CA ARG A 43 -0.01 4.13 -12.25
C ARG A 43 0.82 3.50 -11.13
N ARG A 44 2.03 4.01 -10.91
CA ARG A 44 2.93 3.52 -9.85
C ARG A 44 2.32 3.73 -8.47
N VAL A 45 1.75 4.90 -8.21
CA VAL A 45 1.07 5.21 -6.94
C VAL A 45 -0.16 4.32 -6.74
N ALA A 46 -0.97 4.16 -7.78
CA ALA A 46 -2.19 3.35 -7.71
C ALA A 46 -1.88 1.88 -7.39
N ILE A 47 -0.90 1.31 -8.07
CA ILE A 47 -0.48 -0.08 -7.83
C ILE A 47 0.07 -0.23 -6.41
N SER A 48 0.98 0.65 -6.01
CA SER A 48 1.60 0.60 -4.68
C SER A 48 0.57 0.73 -3.57
N SER A 49 -0.37 1.68 -3.68
CA SER A 49 -1.40 1.89 -2.68
C SER A 49 -2.38 0.72 -2.60
N TYR A 50 -2.80 0.20 -3.76
CA TYR A 50 -3.70 -0.95 -3.81
C TYR A 50 -3.08 -2.18 -3.16
N GLU A 51 -1.85 -2.54 -3.56
CA GLU A 51 -1.18 -3.72 -3.04
C GLU A 51 -0.88 -3.61 -1.55
N ALA A 52 -0.47 -2.43 -1.08
CA ALA A 52 -0.22 -2.19 0.34
C ALA A 52 -1.52 -2.30 1.17
N ALA A 53 -2.61 -1.72 0.68
CA ALA A 53 -3.91 -1.82 1.34
C ALA A 53 -4.43 -3.24 1.35
N MET A 54 -4.30 -3.98 0.24
CA MET A 54 -4.70 -5.38 0.16
C MET A 54 -3.91 -6.26 1.11
N ASN A 55 -2.63 -5.98 1.29
CA ASN A 55 -1.80 -6.72 2.24
C ASN A 55 -2.35 -6.60 3.68
N VAL A 56 -2.80 -5.42 4.08
CA VAL A 56 -3.43 -5.21 5.38
C VAL A 56 -4.76 -5.97 5.47
N VAL A 57 -5.61 -5.84 4.47
CA VAL A 57 -6.95 -6.45 4.44
C VAL A 57 -6.88 -7.98 4.48
N ILE A 58 -5.86 -8.56 3.85
CA ILE A 58 -5.67 -10.02 3.81
C ILE A 58 -5.05 -10.56 5.09
N HIS A 59 -4.02 -9.89 5.63
CA HIS A 59 -3.15 -10.45 6.67
C HIS A 59 -3.35 -9.84 8.05
N ALA A 60 -4.00 -8.69 8.16
CA ALA A 60 -4.15 -7.99 9.43
C ALA A 60 -5.62 -7.83 9.80
N CYS A 61 -5.89 -7.66 11.08
CA CYS A 61 -7.25 -7.44 11.55
C CYS A 61 -7.74 -6.03 11.22
N ARG A 62 -6.83 -5.05 11.21
CA ARG A 62 -7.14 -3.66 10.90
C ARG A 62 -5.86 -2.86 10.69
N GLY A 63 -6.01 -1.73 10.00
CA GLY A 63 -4.92 -0.81 9.77
C GLY A 63 -5.42 0.52 9.26
N MET A 64 -4.47 1.35 8.87
CA MET A 64 -4.72 2.68 8.32
C MET A 64 -3.76 2.93 7.17
N MET A 65 -4.27 3.49 6.08
CA MET A 65 -3.43 4.02 5.02
C MET A 65 -3.63 5.53 4.93
N GLN A 66 -2.53 6.28 4.94
CA GLN A 66 -2.53 7.71 4.75
C GLN A 66 -1.74 8.04 3.49
N ALA A 67 -2.35 8.77 2.57
CA ALA A 67 -1.70 9.28 1.38
C ALA A 67 -1.48 10.77 1.54
N THR A 68 -0.24 11.23 1.47
CA THR A 68 0.11 12.65 1.50
C THR A 68 0.68 13.03 0.15
N ILE A 69 -0.04 13.89 -0.56
CA ILE A 69 0.30 14.29 -1.93
C ILE A 69 0.87 15.70 -1.89
N TYR A 70 2.17 15.80 -2.16
CA TYR A 70 2.89 17.07 -2.32
C TYR A 70 2.98 17.43 -3.81
N SER A 71 3.50 18.62 -4.11
CA SER A 71 3.68 19.04 -5.49
C SER A 71 4.72 18.20 -6.26
N ASP A 72 5.71 17.64 -5.56
CA ASP A 72 6.83 16.93 -6.14
C ASP A 72 6.86 15.43 -5.83
N ARG A 73 6.00 14.95 -4.96
CA ARG A 73 5.97 13.54 -4.58
C ARG A 73 4.66 13.14 -3.91
N THR A 74 4.42 11.85 -3.85
CA THR A 74 3.36 11.24 -3.04
C THR A 74 4.00 10.32 -2.01
N GLU A 75 3.61 10.45 -0.75
CA GLU A 75 4.04 9.55 0.32
C GLU A 75 2.84 8.73 0.80
N LEU A 76 3.06 7.43 0.94
CA LEU A 76 2.05 6.50 1.46
C LEU A 76 2.57 5.93 2.78
N LEU A 77 1.79 6.08 3.83
CA LEU A 77 2.08 5.49 5.14
C LEU A 77 0.98 4.48 5.46
N ILE A 78 1.36 3.23 5.61
CA ILE A 78 0.44 2.14 5.90
C ILE A 78 0.88 1.49 7.20
N SER A 79 -0.01 1.50 8.19
CA SER A 79 0.23 0.87 9.49
C SER A 79 -0.84 -0.15 9.77
N ASP A 80 -0.47 -1.32 10.25
CA ASP A 80 -1.42 -2.33 10.67
C ASP A 80 -1.06 -2.90 12.05
N LYS A 81 -2.04 -3.54 12.66
CA LYS A 81 -1.91 -4.24 13.95
C LYS A 81 -2.05 -5.74 13.78
N GLY A 82 -1.57 -6.25 12.65
CA GLY A 82 -1.61 -7.67 12.33
C GLY A 82 -0.48 -8.47 12.99
N PRO A 83 -0.26 -9.71 12.52
CA PRO A 83 0.72 -10.61 13.12
C PRO A 83 2.18 -10.23 12.86
N GLY A 84 2.44 -9.26 12.00
CA GLY A 84 3.79 -8.92 11.55
C GLY A 84 4.33 -9.93 10.53
N ILE A 85 5.55 -9.68 10.07
CA ILE A 85 6.23 -10.52 9.09
C ILE A 85 7.49 -11.09 9.76
N ALA A 86 7.52 -12.41 9.95
CA ALA A 86 8.60 -13.07 10.66
C ALA A 86 9.92 -13.06 9.87
N ASP A 87 9.82 -13.17 8.54
CA ASP A 87 10.98 -13.20 7.65
C ASP A 87 10.69 -12.35 6.42
N LEU A 88 11.19 -11.11 6.43
CA LEU A 88 10.98 -10.16 5.33
C LEU A 88 11.64 -10.62 4.03
N ASP A 89 12.83 -11.22 4.11
CA ASP A 89 13.52 -11.70 2.91
C ASP A 89 12.72 -12.78 2.20
N LEU A 90 12.17 -13.72 2.96
CA LEU A 90 11.33 -14.78 2.42
C LEU A 90 10.01 -14.21 1.87
N ALA A 91 9.38 -13.28 2.60
CA ALA A 91 8.13 -12.66 2.21
C ALA A 91 8.26 -11.84 0.93
N LEU A 92 9.46 -11.28 0.65
CA LEU A 92 9.74 -10.52 -0.56
C LEU A 92 10.02 -11.41 -1.78
N ARG A 93 10.19 -12.71 -1.61
CA ARG A 93 10.36 -13.64 -2.73
C ARG A 93 9.05 -13.76 -3.49
N ARG A 94 9.14 -13.65 -4.81
CA ARG A 94 7.97 -13.78 -5.69
C ARG A 94 7.35 -15.18 -5.54
N GLY A 95 6.04 -15.20 -5.34
CA GLY A 95 5.28 -16.44 -5.20
C GLY A 95 5.07 -16.91 -3.75
N TYR A 96 5.84 -16.38 -2.79
CA TYR A 96 5.60 -16.67 -1.38
C TYR A 96 4.36 -15.94 -0.88
N SER A 97 3.50 -16.64 -0.15
CA SER A 97 2.32 -16.02 0.46
C SER A 97 1.82 -16.83 1.64
N THR A 98 1.36 -16.12 2.68
CA THR A 98 0.64 -16.66 3.83
C THR A 98 -0.86 -16.37 3.74
N ALA A 99 -1.33 -15.86 2.61
CA ALA A 99 -2.72 -15.51 2.41
C ALA A 99 -3.64 -16.72 2.57
N PRO A 100 -4.86 -16.54 3.15
CA PRO A 100 -5.86 -17.59 3.19
C PRO A 100 -6.21 -18.12 1.79
N ALA A 101 -6.58 -19.40 1.71
CA ALA A 101 -6.91 -20.04 0.43
C ALA A 101 -7.97 -19.27 -0.36
N LYS A 102 -8.99 -18.74 0.32
CA LYS A 102 -10.04 -17.93 -0.31
C LYS A 102 -9.48 -16.71 -1.04
N ALA A 103 -8.53 -16.00 -0.41
CA ALA A 103 -7.90 -14.84 -1.00
C ALA A 103 -7.05 -15.23 -2.22
N ARG A 104 -6.36 -16.36 -2.13
CA ARG A 104 -5.56 -16.90 -3.26
C ARG A 104 -6.43 -17.26 -4.45
N GLU A 105 -7.59 -17.87 -4.21
CA GLU A 105 -8.55 -18.18 -5.26
C GLU A 105 -9.06 -16.94 -5.98
N MET A 106 -9.12 -15.81 -5.27
CA MET A 106 -9.48 -14.51 -5.84
C MET A 106 -8.32 -13.81 -6.55
N GLY A 107 -7.14 -14.43 -6.58
CA GLY A 107 -5.93 -13.88 -7.21
C GLY A 107 -5.10 -12.98 -6.31
N PHE A 108 -5.41 -12.90 -5.02
CA PHE A 108 -4.69 -12.08 -4.06
C PHE A 108 -3.70 -12.92 -3.24
N GLY A 109 -2.65 -12.26 -2.75
CA GLY A 109 -1.72 -12.87 -1.82
C GLY A 109 -0.82 -13.94 -2.42
N ALA A 110 -0.58 -13.90 -3.73
CA ALA A 110 0.32 -14.83 -4.42
C ALA A 110 1.81 -14.48 -4.22
N GLY A 111 2.13 -13.58 -3.29
CA GLY A 111 3.49 -13.13 -3.03
C GLY A 111 3.96 -12.01 -3.96
N VAL A 112 3.10 -11.56 -4.87
CA VAL A 112 3.42 -10.49 -5.82
C VAL A 112 3.24 -9.10 -5.19
N GLY A 113 2.32 -8.95 -4.25
CA GLY A 113 1.98 -7.68 -3.61
C GLY A 113 3.16 -7.02 -2.92
N LEU A 114 3.92 -7.75 -2.09
CA LEU A 114 5.11 -7.22 -1.43
C LEU A 114 6.21 -6.85 -2.43
N THR A 115 6.36 -7.63 -3.51
CA THR A 115 7.30 -7.32 -4.58
C THR A 115 6.95 -5.99 -5.25
N SER A 116 5.67 -5.74 -5.52
CA SER A 116 5.19 -4.48 -6.09
C SER A 116 5.41 -3.30 -5.14
N ILE A 117 5.17 -3.48 -3.83
CA ILE A 117 5.39 -2.45 -2.81
C ILE A 117 6.87 -2.02 -2.76
N VAL A 118 7.79 -2.92 -3.05
CA VAL A 118 9.23 -2.61 -3.05
C VAL A 118 9.69 -2.02 -4.40
N ASN A 119 9.18 -2.54 -5.51
CA ASN A 119 9.71 -2.23 -6.84
C ASN A 119 9.11 -1.00 -7.51
N PHE A 120 7.84 -0.68 -7.24
CA PHE A 120 7.18 0.47 -7.87
C PHE A 120 7.50 1.83 -7.26
N PRO A 121 7.62 1.99 -5.92
CA PRO A 121 8.03 3.26 -5.34
C PRO A 121 9.50 3.57 -5.58
N ASP A 122 9.87 4.84 -5.46
CA ASP A 122 11.27 5.27 -5.48
C ASP A 122 11.97 4.94 -4.15
N GLU A 123 11.24 5.02 -3.04
CA GLU A 123 11.74 4.66 -1.72
C GLU A 123 10.70 3.81 -1.00
N CYS A 124 11.18 2.81 -0.27
CA CYS A 124 10.33 1.90 0.50
C CYS A 124 11.02 1.56 1.82
N THR A 125 10.33 1.79 2.92
CA THR A 125 10.77 1.36 4.25
C THR A 125 9.68 0.47 4.85
N ILE A 126 10.06 -0.73 5.29
CA ILE A 126 9.16 -1.68 5.93
C ILE A 126 9.72 -2.02 7.31
N GLU A 127 8.94 -1.76 8.35
CA GLU A 127 9.23 -2.16 9.71
C GLU A 127 8.14 -3.10 10.20
N SER A 128 8.53 -4.28 10.68
CA SER A 128 7.58 -5.27 11.13
C SER A 128 8.05 -5.92 12.42
N VAL A 129 7.13 -6.08 13.37
CA VAL A 129 7.38 -6.74 14.65
C VAL A 129 6.34 -7.84 14.81
N VAL A 130 6.81 -9.08 14.93
CA VAL A 130 5.93 -10.23 15.12
C VAL A 130 5.06 -10.04 16.36
N GLY A 131 3.76 -10.24 16.21
CA GLY A 131 2.77 -10.06 17.28
C GLY A 131 2.31 -8.61 17.48
N LYS A 132 2.90 -7.64 16.79
CA LYS A 132 2.53 -6.21 16.93
C LYS A 132 1.97 -5.60 15.65
N GLY A 133 2.58 -5.89 14.49
CA GLY A 133 2.12 -5.38 13.22
C GLY A 133 3.23 -4.93 12.29
N THR A 134 2.84 -4.23 11.23
CA THR A 134 3.75 -3.78 10.17
C THR A 134 3.48 -2.32 9.83
N ASP A 135 4.56 -1.55 9.65
CA ASP A 135 4.53 -0.17 9.15
C ASP A 135 5.28 -0.10 7.82
N ILE A 136 4.63 0.47 6.81
CA ILE A 136 5.20 0.62 5.48
C ILE A 136 5.16 2.09 5.10
N HIS A 137 6.30 2.62 4.69
CA HIS A 137 6.41 3.99 4.18
C HIS A 137 6.94 3.95 2.75
N LEU A 138 6.19 4.49 1.81
CA LEU A 138 6.51 4.52 0.40
C LEU A 138 6.59 5.96 -0.09
N VAL A 139 7.60 6.25 -0.92
CA VAL A 139 7.76 7.56 -1.57
C VAL A 139 7.83 7.37 -3.07
N ILE A 140 6.97 8.07 -3.80
CA ILE A 140 6.95 8.07 -5.26
C ILE A 140 7.11 9.52 -5.73
N HIS A 141 8.22 9.82 -6.42
CA HIS A 141 8.48 11.14 -6.97
C HIS A 141 7.62 11.39 -8.21
N HIS A 142 7.14 12.59 -8.32
CA HIS A 142 6.32 13.00 -9.46
C HIS A 142 7.12 13.35 -10.72
#